data_7e4b73ce0da1ed21e92e04c2b6599437
#
_entry.id   7e4b73ce0da1ed21e92e04c2b6599437
#
_cell.length_a   1.000
_cell.length_b   1.000
_cell.length_c   1.000
_cell.angle_alpha   90.00
_cell.angle_beta   90.00
_cell.angle_gamma   90.00
#
_symmetry.space_group_name_H-M   'P 1'
#
loop_
_entity.id
_entity.type
_entity.pdbx_description
1 polymer ?
#
loop_
_entity_poly.entity_id
_entity_poly.type
_entity_poly.pdbx_seq_one_letter_code
_entity_poly.pdbx_strand_id
1 'polypeptide(L)'
;DFTNIDLDLALMNEAGINTIRVYKPIDEVSVLDKIAAAGIKVITSFGYNQEGHFDILTGSYLDYVNTYKSHKAILFWELGNEYNYHPEWFDGDITNWYDSLQIAADAIHQNDPNHPVASAHGELPDSATLAASTNVDLWGLNVYRWDNPEAIFNQWSALSDKPMYLSEAGSDSYMTVANHEFTKGENQQAQAQSLNNILSDVFDNKAINSG
;
A
#
# COMPACT_ATOMS: atom_id res chain seq x y z
N ASP A 1 8.43 -15.91 7.90
CA ASP A 1 8.26 -16.94 8.95
C ASP A 1 7.07 -16.54 9.82
N PHE A 2 6.06 -17.43 9.91
CA PHE A 2 4.83 -17.21 10.65
C PHE A 2 4.78 -17.99 11.98
N THR A 3 5.94 -18.31 12.55
CA THR A 3 6.06 -19.11 13.77
C THR A 3 5.26 -18.52 14.96
N ASN A 4 5.21 -17.19 15.06
CA ASN A 4 4.53 -16.48 16.15
C ASN A 4 3.21 -15.84 15.74
N ILE A 5 2.62 -16.26 14.62
CA ILE A 5 1.45 -15.60 14.02
C ILE A 5 0.29 -15.40 15.03
N ASP A 6 0.03 -16.34 15.92
CA ASP A 6 -1.06 -16.22 16.90
C ASP A 6 -0.81 -15.11 17.91
N LEU A 7 0.44 -14.93 18.35
CA LEU A 7 0.84 -13.83 19.22
C LEU A 7 0.79 -12.49 18.47
N ASP A 8 1.32 -12.47 17.26
CA ASP A 8 1.33 -11.26 16.43
C ASP A 8 -0.10 -10.75 16.17
N LEU A 9 -1.03 -11.66 15.83
CA LEU A 9 -2.44 -11.31 15.61
C LEU A 9 -3.13 -10.84 16.90
N ALA A 10 -2.79 -11.43 18.06
CA ALA A 10 -3.31 -10.96 19.33
C ALA A 10 -2.86 -9.54 19.68
N LEU A 11 -1.57 -9.23 19.46
CA LEU A 11 -1.01 -7.89 19.67
C LEU A 11 -1.59 -6.87 18.68
N MET A 12 -1.79 -7.26 17.42
CA MET A 12 -2.44 -6.41 16.41
C MET A 12 -3.88 -6.06 16.82
N ASN A 13 -4.65 -7.05 17.30
CA ASN A 13 -6.01 -6.82 17.80
C ASN A 13 -6.05 -5.92 19.04
N GLU A 14 -5.12 -6.10 19.97
CA GLU A 14 -5.00 -5.24 21.14
C GLU A 14 -4.70 -3.78 20.74
N ALA A 15 -3.89 -3.60 19.69
CA ALA A 15 -3.59 -2.28 19.10
C ALA A 15 -4.73 -1.71 18.24
N GLY A 16 -5.82 -2.46 18.01
CA GLY A 16 -6.94 -2.03 17.17
C GLY A 16 -6.68 -2.13 15.66
N ILE A 17 -5.65 -2.87 15.24
CA ILE A 17 -5.33 -3.10 13.83
C ILE A 17 -6.35 -4.06 13.23
N ASN A 18 -7.00 -3.65 12.15
CA ASN A 18 -7.99 -4.45 11.42
C ASN A 18 -7.56 -4.79 10.00
N THR A 19 -6.46 -4.22 9.52
CA THR A 19 -5.95 -4.43 8.17
C THR A 19 -4.43 -4.41 8.18
N ILE A 20 -3.82 -5.33 7.45
CA ILE A 20 -2.38 -5.37 7.23
C ILE A 20 -2.09 -5.32 5.73
N ARG A 21 -1.00 -4.68 5.37
CA ARG A 21 -0.45 -4.67 4.02
C ARG A 21 0.78 -5.56 3.98
N VAL A 22 0.88 -6.40 2.96
CA VAL A 22 2.02 -7.29 2.76
C VAL A 22 2.67 -7.03 1.41
N TYR A 23 4.01 -6.99 1.37
CA TYR A 23 4.78 -6.75 0.14
C TYR A 23 4.91 -7.99 -0.75
N LYS A 24 4.56 -9.15 -0.22
CA LYS A 24 4.54 -10.42 -0.96
C LYS A 24 3.28 -11.19 -0.59
N PRO A 25 2.67 -11.91 -1.52
CA PRO A 25 1.52 -12.74 -1.24
C PRO A 25 1.82 -13.80 -0.16
N ILE A 26 0.85 -14.01 0.73
CA ILE A 26 0.88 -15.11 1.71
C ILE A 26 0.27 -16.33 1.05
N ASP A 27 1.07 -17.33 0.73
CA ASP A 27 0.62 -18.55 0.04
C ASP A 27 0.27 -19.72 0.98
N GLU A 28 0.44 -19.52 2.29
CA GLU A 28 0.02 -20.47 3.32
C GLU A 28 -1.44 -20.20 3.73
N VAL A 29 -2.38 -21.00 3.21
CA VAL A 29 -3.81 -20.84 3.52
C VAL A 29 -4.11 -20.84 5.02
N SER A 30 -3.39 -21.64 5.81
CA SER A 30 -3.55 -21.70 7.26
C SER A 30 -3.21 -20.37 7.97
N VAL A 31 -2.30 -19.60 7.40
CA VAL A 31 -1.95 -18.26 7.89
C VAL A 31 -3.06 -17.27 7.54
N LEU A 32 -3.56 -17.30 6.31
CA LEU A 32 -4.70 -16.47 5.90
C LEU A 32 -5.96 -16.80 6.71
N ASP A 33 -6.21 -18.09 7.01
CA ASP A 33 -7.32 -18.51 7.87
C ASP A 33 -7.22 -17.91 9.27
N LYS A 34 -6.04 -17.91 9.88
CA LYS A 34 -5.80 -17.30 11.19
C LYS A 34 -6.00 -15.78 11.16
N ILE A 35 -5.49 -15.09 10.13
CA ILE A 35 -5.70 -13.66 9.93
C ILE A 35 -7.20 -13.35 9.83
N ALA A 36 -7.93 -14.11 9.01
CA ALA A 36 -9.38 -13.94 8.87
C ALA A 36 -10.14 -14.21 10.17
N ALA A 37 -9.72 -15.24 10.93
CA ALA A 37 -10.32 -15.59 12.23
C ALA A 37 -10.09 -14.50 13.29
N ALA A 38 -8.96 -13.79 13.20
CA ALA A 38 -8.67 -12.62 14.03
C ALA A 38 -9.45 -11.35 13.62
N GLY A 39 -10.25 -11.40 12.55
CA GLY A 39 -11.00 -10.26 12.03
C GLY A 39 -10.14 -9.26 11.24
N ILE A 40 -8.91 -9.62 10.91
CA ILE A 40 -7.97 -8.78 10.20
C ILE A 40 -8.08 -9.06 8.69
N LYS A 41 -7.90 -8.02 7.88
CA LYS A 41 -7.86 -8.07 6.42
C LYS A 41 -6.45 -7.90 5.89
N VAL A 42 -6.22 -8.38 4.65
CA VAL A 42 -4.92 -8.30 3.98
C VAL A 42 -5.05 -7.53 2.68
N ILE A 43 -4.23 -6.51 2.51
CA ILE A 43 -3.89 -5.91 1.23
C ILE A 43 -2.74 -6.73 0.68
N THR A 44 -2.99 -7.47 -0.41
CA THR A 44 -1.99 -8.36 -1.00
C THR A 44 -1.31 -7.67 -2.18
N SER A 45 0.00 -7.48 -2.08
CA SER A 45 0.80 -6.83 -3.11
C SER A 45 1.51 -7.84 -4.01
N PHE A 46 1.53 -7.54 -5.32
CA PHE A 46 2.26 -8.28 -6.33
C PHE A 46 3.39 -7.42 -6.90
N GLY A 47 4.57 -8.02 -7.04
CA GLY A 47 5.73 -7.38 -7.62
C GLY A 47 5.82 -7.54 -9.13
N TYR A 48 6.73 -6.79 -9.75
CA TYR A 48 7.10 -6.89 -11.16
C TYR A 48 8.56 -7.30 -11.27
N ASN A 49 8.83 -8.41 -11.96
CA ASN A 49 10.18 -8.97 -12.14
C ASN A 49 10.95 -9.16 -10.82
N GLN A 50 10.25 -9.60 -9.78
CA GLN A 50 10.84 -9.93 -8.49
C GLN A 50 11.09 -11.43 -8.39
N GLU A 51 12.12 -11.82 -7.66
CA GLU A 51 12.34 -13.22 -7.31
C GLU A 51 11.18 -13.73 -6.45
N GLY A 52 10.53 -14.78 -6.91
CA GLY A 52 9.47 -15.43 -6.16
C GLY A 52 8.25 -15.81 -7.00
N HIS A 53 7.24 -16.32 -6.31
CA HIS A 53 5.96 -16.71 -6.91
C HIS A 53 5.06 -15.48 -7.07
N PHE A 54 4.16 -15.54 -8.04
CA PHE A 54 3.08 -14.56 -8.22
C PHE A 54 3.56 -13.16 -8.65
N ASP A 55 4.31 -13.14 -9.74
CA ASP A 55 4.88 -11.93 -10.31
C ASP A 55 4.06 -11.41 -11.52
N ILE A 56 3.99 -10.08 -11.68
CA ILE A 56 3.22 -9.42 -12.74
C ILE A 56 3.82 -9.71 -14.11
N LEU A 57 5.16 -9.68 -14.26
CA LEU A 57 5.83 -9.91 -15.54
C LEU A 57 5.58 -11.32 -16.07
N THR A 58 5.55 -12.32 -15.18
CA THR A 58 5.30 -13.71 -15.55
C THR A 58 3.81 -14.07 -15.69
N GLY A 59 2.93 -13.20 -15.21
CA GLY A 59 1.49 -13.46 -15.15
C GLY A 59 1.05 -14.38 -14.00
N SER A 60 1.99 -14.88 -13.19
CA SER A 60 1.70 -15.84 -12.12
C SER A 60 0.91 -15.26 -10.95
N TYR A 61 0.82 -13.94 -10.82
CA TYR A 61 -0.07 -13.27 -9.85
C TYR A 61 -1.55 -13.67 -10.05
N LEU A 62 -1.98 -13.97 -11.28
CA LEU A 62 -3.36 -14.42 -11.56
C LEU A 62 -3.66 -15.79 -10.97
N ASP A 63 -2.65 -16.65 -10.80
CA ASP A 63 -2.82 -17.94 -10.12
C ASP A 63 -3.19 -17.71 -8.65
N TYR A 64 -2.54 -16.74 -8.00
CA TYR A 64 -2.86 -16.35 -6.64
C TYR A 64 -4.27 -15.72 -6.54
N VAL A 65 -4.58 -14.77 -7.40
CA VAL A 65 -5.90 -14.12 -7.47
C VAL A 65 -6.99 -15.20 -7.60
N ASN A 66 -6.86 -16.10 -8.57
CA ASN A 66 -7.84 -17.15 -8.81
C ASN A 66 -7.99 -18.14 -7.63
N THR A 67 -6.90 -18.38 -6.91
CA THR A 67 -6.91 -19.27 -5.74
C THR A 67 -7.59 -18.62 -4.54
N TYR A 68 -7.30 -17.34 -4.28
CA TYR A 68 -7.65 -16.69 -3.01
C TYR A 68 -8.72 -15.60 -3.11
N LYS A 69 -9.27 -15.27 -4.29
CA LYS A 69 -10.31 -14.24 -4.47
C LYS A 69 -11.59 -14.44 -3.64
N SER A 70 -11.85 -15.63 -3.15
CA SER A 70 -12.98 -15.89 -2.24
C SER A 70 -12.57 -16.00 -0.78
N HIS A 71 -11.29 -15.80 -0.47
CA HIS A 71 -10.79 -15.93 0.89
C HIS A 71 -11.15 -14.72 1.74
N LYS A 72 -11.68 -14.96 2.94
CA LYS A 72 -12.21 -13.91 3.82
C LYS A 72 -11.17 -12.89 4.30
N ALA A 73 -9.89 -13.25 4.30
CA ALA A 73 -8.81 -12.35 4.68
C ALA A 73 -8.55 -11.29 3.60
N ILE A 74 -8.76 -11.58 2.32
CA ILE A 74 -8.44 -10.64 1.25
C ILE A 74 -9.32 -9.40 1.33
N LEU A 75 -8.70 -8.23 1.26
CA LEU A 75 -9.38 -6.93 1.20
C LEU A 75 -9.40 -6.40 -0.24
N PHE A 76 -8.23 -6.29 -0.84
CA PHE A 76 -8.05 -5.94 -2.25
C PHE A 76 -6.63 -6.31 -2.73
N TRP A 77 -6.42 -6.17 -4.04
CA TRP A 77 -5.16 -6.46 -4.70
C TRP A 77 -4.36 -5.18 -4.93
N GLU A 78 -3.07 -5.23 -4.68
CA GLU A 78 -2.16 -4.11 -4.92
C GLU A 78 -1.09 -4.50 -5.92
N LEU A 79 -0.75 -3.63 -6.85
CA LEU A 79 0.23 -3.84 -7.91
C LEU A 79 1.40 -2.87 -7.76
N GLY A 80 2.59 -3.41 -7.55
CA GLY A 80 3.83 -2.64 -7.42
C GLY A 80 3.93 -1.84 -6.12
N ASN A 81 5.13 -1.31 -5.88
CA ASN A 81 5.42 -0.41 -4.76
C ASN A 81 6.52 0.56 -5.15
N GLU A 82 6.22 1.86 -5.21
CA GLU A 82 7.18 2.94 -5.52
C GLU A 82 7.93 2.79 -6.85
N TYR A 83 7.38 2.06 -7.81
CA TYR A 83 8.05 1.84 -9.09
C TYR A 83 8.25 3.12 -9.90
N ASN A 84 7.49 4.17 -9.59
CA ASN A 84 7.70 5.51 -10.15
C ASN A 84 9.09 6.09 -9.88
N TYR A 85 9.80 5.61 -8.88
CA TYR A 85 11.18 6.03 -8.57
C TYR A 85 12.24 5.20 -9.30
N HIS A 86 11.84 4.14 -10.03
CA HIS A 86 12.73 3.14 -10.61
C HIS A 86 12.51 2.93 -12.12
N PRO A 87 12.60 3.99 -12.95
CA PRO A 87 12.47 3.82 -14.39
C PRO A 87 13.49 2.85 -14.98
N GLU A 88 14.66 2.70 -14.34
CA GLU A 88 15.71 1.75 -14.75
C GLU A 88 15.25 0.28 -14.72
N TRP A 89 14.20 -0.06 -13.99
CA TRP A 89 13.62 -1.40 -14.00
C TRP A 89 12.71 -1.65 -15.20
N PHE A 90 12.39 -0.59 -15.94
CA PHE A 90 11.44 -0.57 -17.04
C PHE A 90 12.10 -0.01 -18.31
N ASP A 91 13.31 -0.48 -18.63
CA ASP A 91 14.11 -0.06 -19.79
C ASP A 91 14.40 1.47 -19.85
N GLY A 92 14.41 2.12 -18.69
CA GLY A 92 14.64 3.56 -18.56
C GLY A 92 13.41 4.43 -18.85
N ASP A 93 12.26 3.81 -19.10
CA ASP A 93 10.99 4.50 -19.37
C ASP A 93 9.89 4.03 -18.43
N ILE A 94 9.49 4.88 -17.50
CA ILE A 94 8.47 4.55 -16.49
C ILE A 94 7.07 4.32 -17.12
N THR A 95 6.84 4.76 -18.35
CA THR A 95 5.56 4.49 -19.03
C THR A 95 5.35 2.99 -19.27
N ASN A 96 6.42 2.21 -19.44
CA ASN A 96 6.37 0.75 -19.55
C ASN A 96 5.79 0.10 -18.29
N TRP A 97 6.05 0.69 -17.10
CA TRP A 97 5.40 0.26 -15.87
C TRP A 97 3.90 0.56 -15.89
N TYR A 98 3.50 1.77 -16.23
CA TYR A 98 2.08 2.14 -16.23
C TYR A 98 1.26 1.36 -17.25
N ASP A 99 1.84 1.03 -18.40
CA ASP A 99 1.23 0.12 -19.38
C ASP A 99 1.04 -1.29 -18.79
N SER A 100 2.07 -1.81 -18.12
CA SER A 100 1.99 -3.11 -17.44
C SER A 100 0.98 -3.11 -16.29
N LEU A 101 0.93 -2.03 -15.51
CA LEU A 101 -0.03 -1.81 -14.44
C LEU A 101 -1.47 -1.81 -14.96
N GLN A 102 -1.72 -1.08 -16.06
CA GLN A 102 -3.04 -1.03 -16.69
C GLN A 102 -3.50 -2.41 -17.16
N ILE A 103 -2.61 -3.16 -17.83
CA ILE A 103 -2.89 -4.52 -18.31
C ILE A 103 -3.15 -5.47 -17.14
N ALA A 104 -2.33 -5.39 -16.10
CA ALA A 104 -2.46 -6.26 -14.94
C ALA A 104 -3.74 -5.99 -14.14
N ALA A 105 -4.11 -4.72 -13.98
CA ALA A 105 -5.35 -4.35 -13.32
C ALA A 105 -6.58 -4.84 -14.11
N ASP A 106 -6.59 -4.68 -15.43
CA ASP A 106 -7.65 -5.22 -16.29
C ASP A 106 -7.77 -6.75 -16.17
N ALA A 107 -6.65 -7.46 -16.17
CA ALA A 107 -6.63 -8.91 -16.03
C ALA A 107 -7.15 -9.37 -14.66
N ILE A 108 -6.88 -8.64 -13.58
CA ILE A 108 -7.46 -8.93 -12.26
C ILE A 108 -8.98 -8.73 -12.32
N HIS A 109 -9.50 -7.62 -12.83
CA HIS A 109 -10.93 -7.37 -12.94
C HIS A 109 -11.68 -8.45 -13.72
N GLN A 110 -11.05 -9.00 -14.79
CA GLN A 110 -11.62 -10.11 -15.55
C GLN A 110 -11.68 -11.41 -14.75
N ASN A 111 -10.76 -11.62 -13.81
CA ASN A 111 -10.67 -12.84 -13.00
C ASN A 111 -11.39 -12.70 -11.64
N ASP A 112 -11.42 -11.50 -11.09
CA ASP A 112 -12.02 -11.16 -9.81
C ASP A 112 -12.70 -9.78 -9.87
N PRO A 113 -13.97 -9.72 -10.26
CA PRO A 113 -14.71 -8.47 -10.33
C PRO A 113 -15.18 -7.93 -8.95
N ASN A 114 -14.87 -8.64 -7.86
CA ASN A 114 -15.40 -8.30 -6.53
C ASN A 114 -14.40 -7.50 -5.67
N HIS A 115 -13.10 -7.61 -5.96
CA HIS A 115 -12.07 -6.90 -5.22
C HIS A 115 -11.49 -5.77 -6.06
N PRO A 116 -11.35 -4.58 -5.51
CA PRO A 116 -10.69 -3.48 -6.21
C PRO A 116 -9.20 -3.75 -6.40
N VAL A 117 -8.62 -3.03 -7.36
CA VAL A 117 -7.19 -3.06 -7.67
C VAL A 117 -6.55 -1.72 -7.32
N ALA A 118 -5.47 -1.77 -6.56
CA ALA A 118 -4.68 -0.62 -6.15
C ALA A 118 -3.27 -0.65 -6.76
N SER A 119 -2.59 0.49 -6.69
CA SER A 119 -1.14 0.58 -6.85
C SER A 119 -0.55 1.48 -5.79
N ALA A 120 0.58 1.11 -5.21
CA ALA A 120 1.29 1.93 -4.23
C ALA A 120 2.33 2.80 -4.95
N HIS A 121 2.12 4.11 -4.91
CA HIS A 121 2.92 5.12 -5.58
C HIS A 121 3.73 5.94 -4.56
N GLY A 122 4.97 6.21 -4.86
CA GLY A 122 5.78 7.14 -4.07
C GLY A 122 5.29 8.56 -4.28
N GLU A 123 4.74 9.17 -3.24
CA GLU A 123 4.08 10.47 -3.28
C GLU A 123 2.87 10.50 -4.26
N LEU A 124 2.43 11.68 -4.65
CA LEU A 124 1.31 11.87 -5.58
C LEU A 124 1.68 11.48 -7.01
N PRO A 125 0.88 10.65 -7.70
CA PRO A 125 1.00 10.50 -9.14
C PRO A 125 0.62 11.81 -9.85
N ASP A 126 1.18 12.03 -11.01
CA ASP A 126 0.75 13.14 -11.87
C ASP A 126 -0.49 12.78 -12.73
N SER A 127 -1.05 13.78 -13.40
CA SER A 127 -2.23 13.58 -14.24
C SER A 127 -1.98 12.63 -15.41
N ALA A 128 -0.76 12.53 -15.92
CA ALA A 128 -0.41 11.62 -17.01
C ALA A 128 -0.42 10.16 -16.52
N THR A 129 0.15 9.92 -15.34
CA THR A 129 0.11 8.62 -14.65
C THR A 129 -1.33 8.16 -14.40
N LEU A 130 -2.18 9.04 -13.87
CA LEU A 130 -3.60 8.73 -13.64
C LEU A 130 -4.34 8.42 -14.93
N ALA A 131 -4.05 9.15 -16.01
CA ALA A 131 -4.65 8.90 -17.31
C ALA A 131 -4.18 7.58 -17.96
N ALA A 132 -2.94 7.17 -17.70
CA ALA A 132 -2.40 5.90 -18.19
C ALA A 132 -2.89 4.69 -17.37
N SER A 133 -3.36 4.89 -16.13
CA SER A 133 -3.70 3.83 -15.18
C SER A 133 -5.19 3.86 -14.79
N THR A 134 -6.08 3.92 -15.78
CA THR A 134 -7.52 4.08 -15.56
C THR A 134 -8.18 2.88 -14.87
N ASN A 135 -7.60 1.68 -15.01
CA ASN A 135 -8.09 0.45 -14.37
C ASN A 135 -7.65 0.27 -12.91
N VAL A 136 -6.82 1.18 -12.39
CA VAL A 136 -6.53 1.23 -10.94
C VAL A 136 -7.73 1.89 -10.25
N ASP A 137 -8.35 1.19 -9.30
CA ASP A 137 -9.58 1.65 -8.63
C ASP A 137 -9.30 2.62 -7.48
N LEU A 138 -8.21 2.36 -6.74
CA LEU A 138 -7.78 3.20 -5.62
C LEU A 138 -6.25 3.29 -5.58
N TRP A 139 -5.74 4.38 -5.03
CA TRP A 139 -4.31 4.64 -5.00
C TRP A 139 -3.75 4.58 -3.57
N GLY A 140 -2.74 3.74 -3.38
CA GLY A 140 -1.88 3.78 -2.21
C GLY A 140 -0.83 4.87 -2.40
N LEU A 141 -0.66 5.73 -1.41
CA LEU A 141 0.36 6.78 -1.44
C LEU A 141 1.36 6.54 -0.31
N ASN A 142 2.64 6.41 -0.66
CA ASN A 142 3.72 6.35 0.31
C ASN A 142 4.16 7.79 0.62
N VAL A 143 3.80 8.28 1.81
CA VAL A 143 3.94 9.69 2.17
C VAL A 143 4.78 9.85 3.43
N TYR A 144 5.95 10.45 3.29
CA TYR A 144 6.90 10.70 4.38
C TYR A 144 7.11 12.21 4.59
N ARG A 145 5.99 12.93 4.72
CA ARG A 145 5.96 14.37 4.97
C ARG A 145 5.97 14.63 6.47
N TRP A 146 7.13 14.93 7.00
CA TRP A 146 7.40 15.05 8.42
C TRP A 146 6.41 15.93 9.19
N ASP A 147 6.14 17.13 8.69
CA ASP A 147 5.47 18.22 9.41
C ASP A 147 4.08 18.56 8.87
N ASN A 148 3.72 18.11 7.69
CA ASN A 148 2.42 18.38 7.10
C ASN A 148 1.93 17.25 6.18
N PRO A 149 1.61 16.08 6.71
CA PRO A 149 0.98 15.03 5.92
C PRO A 149 -0.45 15.39 5.47
N GLU A 150 -1.16 16.25 6.20
CA GLU A 150 -2.53 16.67 5.87
C GLU A 150 -2.66 17.24 4.45
N ALA A 151 -1.65 17.94 3.97
CA ALA A 151 -1.66 18.53 2.63
C ALA A 151 -1.91 17.50 1.51
N ILE A 152 -1.56 16.22 1.73
CA ILE A 152 -1.75 15.14 0.74
C ILE A 152 -3.23 14.95 0.39
N PHE A 153 -4.13 15.03 1.37
CA PHE A 153 -5.56 14.80 1.17
C PHE A 153 -6.18 15.87 0.28
N ASN A 154 -5.85 17.13 0.52
CA ASN A 154 -6.33 18.25 -0.31
C ASN A 154 -5.72 18.20 -1.71
N GLN A 155 -4.45 17.85 -1.84
CA GLN A 155 -3.80 17.71 -3.13
C GLN A 155 -4.40 16.55 -3.94
N TRP A 156 -4.68 15.42 -3.28
CA TRP A 156 -5.34 14.29 -3.93
C TRP A 156 -6.74 14.63 -4.42
N SER A 157 -7.58 15.26 -3.58
CA SER A 157 -8.94 15.63 -3.94
C SER A 157 -9.02 16.65 -5.09
N ALA A 158 -7.97 17.45 -5.29
CA ALA A 158 -7.86 18.35 -6.44
C ALA A 158 -7.39 17.64 -7.72
N LEU A 159 -6.80 16.44 -7.59
CA LEU A 159 -6.18 15.69 -8.67
C LEU A 159 -7.06 14.55 -9.19
N SER A 160 -7.82 13.89 -8.30
CA SER A 160 -8.57 12.67 -8.61
C SER A 160 -9.81 12.52 -7.73
N ASP A 161 -10.88 11.95 -8.31
CA ASP A 161 -12.07 11.51 -7.58
C ASP A 161 -11.98 10.05 -7.08
N LYS A 162 -10.87 9.34 -7.39
CA LYS A 162 -10.68 7.96 -6.93
C LYS A 162 -10.35 7.93 -5.45
N PRO A 163 -10.75 6.86 -4.74
CA PRO A 163 -10.31 6.65 -3.36
C PRO A 163 -8.80 6.56 -3.24
N MET A 164 -8.28 6.97 -2.10
CA MET A 164 -6.86 6.79 -1.75
C MET A 164 -6.73 6.22 -0.34
N TYR A 165 -5.56 5.67 -0.06
CA TYR A 165 -5.11 5.31 1.29
C TYR A 165 -3.62 5.63 1.42
N LEU A 166 -3.14 5.81 2.64
CA LEU A 166 -1.70 5.86 2.88
C LEU A 166 -1.18 4.42 2.95
N SER A 167 -0.52 3.97 1.89
CA SER A 167 0.10 2.64 1.84
C SER A 167 1.35 2.56 2.72
N GLU A 168 2.04 3.70 2.86
CA GLU A 168 3.11 3.92 3.81
C GLU A 168 3.07 5.35 4.33
N ALA A 169 3.27 5.50 5.63
CA ALA A 169 3.45 6.79 6.28
C ALA A 169 4.27 6.60 7.55
N GLY A 170 5.11 7.55 7.86
CA GLY A 170 5.96 7.43 9.04
C GLY A 170 7.06 8.47 9.07
N SER A 171 7.95 8.28 10.01
CA SER A 171 9.17 9.06 10.12
C SER A 171 10.34 8.19 10.60
N ASP A 172 11.55 8.60 10.25
CA ASP A 172 12.76 7.93 10.65
C ASP A 172 12.96 7.99 12.19
N SER A 173 13.45 6.90 12.74
CA SER A 173 13.92 6.86 14.14
C SER A 173 15.28 7.55 14.32
N TYR A 174 15.98 7.80 13.22
CA TYR A 174 17.30 8.41 13.20
C TYR A 174 17.34 9.62 12.26
N MET A 175 17.56 10.80 12.81
CA MET A 175 17.68 12.04 12.04
C MET A 175 19.07 12.09 11.37
N THR A 176 19.12 11.92 10.07
CA THR A 176 20.37 12.03 9.29
C THR A 176 20.89 13.46 9.21
N VAL A 177 19.99 14.42 9.29
CA VAL A 177 20.25 15.88 9.38
C VAL A 177 19.43 16.47 10.52
N ALA A 178 19.85 17.61 11.05
CA ALA A 178 19.03 18.37 11.99
C ALA A 178 17.80 18.93 11.24
N ASN A 179 16.61 18.75 11.81
CA ASN A 179 15.36 19.20 11.19
C ASN A 179 14.30 19.49 12.26
N HIS A 180 13.40 20.44 12.05
CA HIS A 180 12.23 20.72 12.88
C HIS A 180 12.56 20.82 14.39
N GLU A 181 13.49 21.55 14.84
CA GLU A 181 13.87 21.65 16.27
C GLU A 181 14.58 20.41 16.85
N PHE A 182 14.71 19.33 16.07
CA PHE A 182 15.39 18.14 16.51
C PHE A 182 16.83 18.06 16.00
N THR A 183 17.70 17.55 16.84
CA THR A 183 19.12 17.36 16.50
C THR A 183 19.33 16.11 15.65
N LYS A 184 20.43 16.08 14.90
CA LYS A 184 20.88 14.89 14.21
C LYS A 184 21.13 13.75 15.20
N GLY A 185 20.78 12.52 14.80
CA GLY A 185 20.96 11.30 15.55
C GLY A 185 19.66 10.60 15.88
N GLU A 186 19.69 9.62 16.74
CA GLU A 186 18.48 8.95 17.24
C GLU A 186 17.61 9.94 18.03
N ASN A 187 16.33 9.98 17.68
CA ASN A 187 15.37 10.86 18.34
C ASN A 187 13.97 10.24 18.37
N GLN A 188 13.72 9.47 19.39
CA GLN A 188 12.42 8.78 19.60
C GLN A 188 11.28 9.77 19.86
N GLN A 189 11.58 10.94 20.47
CA GLN A 189 10.55 11.95 20.71
C GLN A 189 10.09 12.59 19.39
N ALA A 190 11.03 12.91 18.49
CA ALA A 190 10.71 13.42 17.17
C ALA A 190 9.87 12.42 16.36
N GLN A 191 10.25 11.13 16.39
CA GLN A 191 9.49 10.07 15.73
C GLN A 191 8.07 9.97 16.30
N ALA A 192 7.93 9.96 17.61
CA ALA A 192 6.62 9.87 18.27
C ALA A 192 5.73 11.08 17.93
N GLN A 193 6.30 12.29 17.87
CA GLN A 193 5.55 13.49 17.48
C GLN A 193 5.08 13.42 16.02
N SER A 194 5.95 13.02 15.11
CA SER A 194 5.58 12.85 13.69
C SER A 194 4.47 11.80 13.51
N LEU A 195 4.59 10.64 14.15
CA LEU A 195 3.56 9.61 14.10
C LEU A 195 2.22 10.10 14.68
N ASN A 196 2.25 10.86 15.77
CA ASN A 196 1.03 11.44 16.32
C ASN A 196 0.36 12.43 15.36
N ASN A 197 1.15 13.27 14.69
CA ASN A 197 0.62 14.19 13.67
C ASN A 197 -0.01 13.42 12.52
N ILE A 198 0.68 12.41 11.96
CA ILE A 198 0.16 11.57 10.88
C ILE A 198 -1.16 10.92 11.28
N LEU A 199 -1.24 10.30 12.45
CA LEU A 199 -2.46 9.65 12.93
C LEU A 199 -3.61 10.65 13.10
N SER A 200 -3.35 11.84 13.63
CA SER A 200 -4.36 12.91 13.75
C SER A 200 -4.88 13.33 12.39
N ASP A 201 -3.98 13.62 11.44
CA ASP A 201 -4.33 14.07 10.10
C ASP A 201 -5.12 13.01 9.33
N VAL A 202 -4.72 11.74 9.42
CA VAL A 202 -5.46 10.63 8.80
C VAL A 202 -6.84 10.49 9.42
N PHE A 203 -6.94 10.61 10.76
CA PHE A 203 -8.21 10.49 11.46
C PHE A 203 -9.18 11.59 11.07
N ASP A 204 -8.71 12.82 10.95
CA ASP A 204 -9.53 13.99 10.63
C ASP A 204 -9.97 14.00 9.16
N ASN A 205 -9.18 13.41 8.26
CA ASN A 205 -9.44 13.39 6.82
C ASN A 205 -9.98 12.04 6.27
N LYS A 206 -10.25 11.07 7.14
CA LYS A 206 -10.82 9.78 6.67
C LYS A 206 -12.20 9.95 6.06
N ALA A 207 -12.54 9.12 5.08
CA ALA A 207 -13.79 9.20 4.30
C ALA A 207 -15.08 9.20 5.16
N ILE A 208 -15.06 8.53 6.31
CA ILE A 208 -16.21 8.50 7.24
C ILE A 208 -16.50 9.89 7.85
N ASN A 209 -15.48 10.75 7.97
CA ASN A 209 -15.63 12.10 8.52
C ASN A 209 -15.88 13.16 7.44
N SER A 210 -15.48 12.85 6.20
CA SER A 210 -15.59 13.77 5.06
C SER A 210 -16.83 13.52 4.17
N GLY A 211 -17.59 12.54 4.47
CA GLY A 211 -18.86 12.12 3.71
C GLY A 211 -20.01 12.28 3.70
#